data_c22555398e31a9e69745988a20164096
#
_entry.id   c22555398e31a9e69745988a20164096
#
_cell.length_a   1.000
_cell.length_b   1.000
_cell.length_c   1.000
_cell.angle_alpha   90.00
_cell.angle_beta   90.00
_cell.angle_gamma   90.00
#
_symmetry.space_group_name_H-M   'P 1'
#
loop_
_entity.id
_entity.type
_entity.pdbx_description
1 polymer ?
#
loop_
_entity_poly.entity_id
_entity_poly.type
_entity_poly.pdbx_seq_one_letter_code
_entity_poly.pdbx_strand_id
1 'polypeptide(L)'
;MEIILKNLNAGYFINKKEYSIVIENLNIVFESGKFHFLAGVSGSGKSTLLETICYLIKKISGEILFDNKPIEDKNNLNIFRKFSGIMLQYTEKQFFNNTVEEEITFNLKRNKVNNEEIKIKLNEILEKLGIDKKLLNVSPFEISGGQKRMMALASVLISSPKILFLDEPTAGLDFESKKIFMSSLKSLNKNFKLTIIQSSHILEDIIEYGDTVLILNKNKKFISGNPRDLLFSKETLNNYGLKEPEIYKYIEELKKFGVKNIDNIKTNSELIKKLFYNN
;
A
#
# COMPACT_ATOMS: atom_id res chain seq x y z
N MET A 1 9.42 2.62 -12.93
CA MET A 1 10.19 1.58 -12.23
C MET A 1 9.25 0.47 -11.84
N GLU A 2 9.57 -0.75 -12.23
CA GLU A 2 8.74 -1.94 -12.01
C GLU A 2 9.46 -2.98 -11.15
N ILE A 3 8.68 -3.87 -10.53
CA ILE A 3 9.19 -5.03 -9.79
C ILE A 3 8.69 -6.29 -10.48
N ILE A 4 9.61 -7.21 -10.76
CA ILE A 4 9.30 -8.49 -11.36
C ILE A 4 9.72 -9.60 -10.39
N LEU A 5 8.81 -10.49 -10.07
CA LEU A 5 9.07 -11.69 -9.29
C LEU A 5 9.06 -12.89 -10.22
N LYS A 6 10.11 -13.72 -10.17
CA LYS A 6 10.23 -14.95 -10.97
C LYS A 6 10.48 -16.15 -10.05
N ASN A 7 9.55 -17.10 -10.07
CA ASN A 7 9.60 -18.33 -9.28
C ASN A 7 9.95 -18.08 -7.81
N LEU A 8 9.40 -16.97 -7.25
CA LEU A 8 9.74 -16.54 -5.90
C LEU A 8 9.18 -17.50 -4.86
N ASN A 9 10.08 -17.99 -4.00
CA ASN A 9 9.72 -18.66 -2.76
C ASN A 9 10.16 -17.79 -1.58
N ALA A 10 9.21 -17.45 -0.71
CA ALA A 10 9.44 -16.61 0.45
C ALA A 10 8.85 -17.23 1.73
N GLY A 11 9.46 -16.91 2.85
CA GLY A 11 9.07 -17.43 4.16
C GLY A 11 10.17 -17.21 5.18
N TYR A 12 10.17 -18.03 6.23
CA TYR A 12 11.05 -17.85 7.37
C TYR A 12 12.02 -19.05 7.50
N PHE A 13 13.27 -18.76 7.77
CA PHE A 13 14.26 -19.78 8.11
C PHE A 13 14.05 -20.21 9.57
N ILE A 14 13.78 -21.50 9.79
CA ILE A 14 13.67 -22.11 11.12
C ILE A 14 15.08 -22.34 11.67
N ASN A 15 15.97 -22.85 10.81
CA ASN A 15 17.39 -23.01 11.08
C ASN A 15 18.19 -22.96 9.77
N LYS A 16 19.50 -23.25 9.77
CA LYS A 16 20.35 -23.15 8.57
C LYS A 16 19.95 -24.07 7.41
N LYS A 17 19.14 -25.10 7.67
CA LYS A 17 18.76 -26.12 6.66
C LYS A 17 17.25 -26.22 6.45
N GLU A 18 16.45 -25.67 7.36
CA GLU A 18 14.99 -25.76 7.36
C GLU A 18 14.36 -24.40 7.22
N TYR A 19 13.31 -24.32 6.45
CA TYR A 19 12.51 -23.10 6.26
C TYR A 19 11.02 -23.41 6.14
N SER A 20 10.20 -22.47 6.55
CA SER A 20 8.76 -22.51 6.37
C SER A 20 8.40 -21.65 5.18
N ILE A 21 8.00 -22.26 4.06
CA ILE A 21 7.54 -21.56 2.88
C ILE A 21 6.15 -20.99 3.12
N VAL A 22 5.98 -19.70 2.95
CA VAL A 22 4.72 -18.97 3.03
C VAL A 22 4.20 -18.64 1.62
N ILE A 23 5.09 -18.20 0.74
CA ILE A 23 4.84 -17.93 -0.68
C ILE A 23 5.61 -18.95 -1.50
N GLU A 24 4.96 -19.59 -2.48
CA GLU A 24 5.55 -20.65 -3.28
C GLU A 24 5.39 -20.37 -4.76
N ASN A 25 6.51 -20.38 -5.50
CA ASN A 25 6.58 -20.25 -6.96
C ASN A 25 5.81 -19.06 -7.53
N LEU A 26 5.86 -17.88 -6.86
CA LEU A 26 5.16 -16.70 -7.29
C LEU A 26 5.84 -16.05 -8.49
N ASN A 27 5.05 -15.86 -9.56
CA ASN A 27 5.44 -15.12 -10.75
C ASN A 27 4.47 -13.95 -10.94
N ILE A 28 4.97 -12.70 -10.88
CA ILE A 28 4.15 -11.50 -11.06
C ILE A 28 5.00 -10.29 -11.45
N VAL A 29 4.38 -9.36 -12.15
CA VAL A 29 4.94 -8.04 -12.45
C VAL A 29 4.10 -6.96 -11.77
N PHE A 30 4.74 -6.13 -10.97
CA PHE A 30 4.17 -4.89 -10.45
C PHE A 30 4.59 -3.74 -11.36
N GLU A 31 3.70 -3.36 -12.27
CA GLU A 31 3.96 -2.37 -13.31
C GLU A 31 4.16 -0.97 -12.74
N SER A 32 5.06 -0.21 -13.40
CA SER A 32 5.34 1.18 -13.02
C SER A 32 4.12 2.08 -13.08
N GLY A 33 3.96 2.95 -12.07
CA GLY A 33 2.91 3.97 -12.02
C GLY A 33 1.51 3.46 -11.73
N LYS A 34 1.35 2.15 -11.42
CA LYS A 34 0.07 1.57 -11.02
C LYS A 34 -0.04 1.47 -9.49
N PHE A 35 -1.28 1.37 -9.01
CA PHE A 35 -1.62 1.10 -7.62
C PHE A 35 -1.98 -0.38 -7.48
N HIS A 36 -1.05 -1.17 -6.96
CA HIS A 36 -1.18 -2.60 -6.75
C HIS A 36 -1.60 -2.90 -5.32
N PHE A 37 -2.55 -3.84 -5.16
CA PHE A 37 -2.92 -4.35 -3.86
C PHE A 37 -2.50 -5.80 -3.67
N LEU A 38 -2.07 -6.12 -2.45
CA LEU A 38 -1.91 -7.48 -1.96
C LEU A 38 -3.11 -7.78 -1.06
N ALA A 39 -3.98 -8.67 -1.48
CA ALA A 39 -5.19 -9.07 -0.76
C ALA A 39 -5.08 -10.48 -0.19
N GLY A 40 -5.91 -10.79 0.79
CA GLY A 40 -5.99 -12.12 1.38
C GLY A 40 -6.30 -12.08 2.86
N VAL A 41 -6.73 -13.21 3.39
CA VAL A 41 -7.04 -13.36 4.82
C VAL A 41 -5.81 -13.16 5.70
N SER A 42 -6.01 -12.95 7.00
CA SER A 42 -4.89 -12.88 7.95
C SER A 42 -4.06 -14.17 7.90
N GLY A 43 -2.74 -14.03 7.85
CA GLY A 43 -1.80 -15.14 7.73
C GLY A 43 -1.67 -15.75 6.33
N SER A 44 -2.15 -15.07 5.26
CA SER A 44 -1.96 -15.53 3.86
C SER A 44 -0.58 -15.18 3.28
N GLY A 45 0.26 -14.44 4.01
CA GLY A 45 1.63 -14.12 3.58
C GLY A 45 1.82 -12.74 2.96
N LYS A 46 0.84 -11.82 3.04
CA LYS A 46 0.96 -10.44 2.48
C LYS A 46 2.18 -9.69 3.01
N SER A 47 2.32 -9.59 4.33
CA SER A 47 3.47 -8.91 4.97
C SER A 47 4.78 -9.62 4.65
N THR A 48 4.80 -10.97 4.68
CA THR A 48 5.98 -11.76 4.31
C THR A 48 6.41 -11.48 2.87
N LEU A 49 5.47 -11.41 1.92
CA LEU A 49 5.77 -11.07 0.54
C LEU A 49 6.33 -9.65 0.43
N LEU A 50 5.68 -8.69 1.08
CA LEU A 50 6.08 -7.28 1.05
C LEU A 50 7.47 -7.09 1.67
N GLU A 51 7.73 -7.69 2.84
CA GLU A 51 9.04 -7.66 3.49
C GLU A 51 10.13 -8.32 2.65
N THR A 52 9.79 -9.42 1.95
CA THR A 52 10.73 -10.10 1.04
C THR A 52 11.06 -9.21 -0.17
N ILE A 53 10.07 -8.58 -0.80
CA ILE A 53 10.30 -7.65 -1.94
C ILE A 53 11.14 -6.46 -1.49
N CYS A 54 10.88 -5.92 -0.29
CA CYS A 54 11.65 -4.82 0.29
C CYS A 54 13.06 -5.22 0.75
N TYR A 55 13.43 -6.50 0.62
CA TYR A 55 14.71 -7.04 1.07
C TYR A 55 14.95 -6.82 2.58
N LEU A 56 13.86 -6.83 3.38
CA LEU A 56 13.89 -6.81 4.84
C LEU A 56 14.10 -8.22 5.39
N ILE A 57 13.51 -9.22 4.74
CA ILE A 57 13.78 -10.64 4.98
C ILE A 57 14.35 -11.29 3.72
N LYS A 58 15.19 -12.30 3.89
CA LYS A 58 15.78 -13.03 2.76
C LYS A 58 14.73 -13.91 2.10
N LYS A 59 14.67 -13.89 0.78
CA LYS A 59 13.94 -14.91 0.01
C LYS A 59 14.56 -16.29 0.19
N ILE A 60 13.76 -17.32 -0.01
CA ILE A 60 14.22 -18.72 0.02
C ILE A 60 14.86 -19.09 -1.32
N SER A 61 14.16 -18.76 -2.43
CA SER A 61 14.67 -18.96 -3.80
C SER A 61 13.90 -18.10 -4.81
N GLY A 62 14.25 -18.18 -6.09
CA GLY A 62 13.66 -17.38 -7.16
C GLY A 62 14.39 -16.04 -7.35
N GLU A 63 13.80 -15.13 -8.12
CA GLU A 63 14.40 -13.84 -8.44
C GLU A 63 13.46 -12.69 -8.11
N ILE A 64 14.02 -11.59 -7.61
CA ILE A 64 13.36 -10.29 -7.49
C ILE A 64 14.15 -9.31 -8.34
N LEU A 65 13.50 -8.77 -9.38
CA LEU A 65 14.12 -7.81 -10.28
C LEU A 65 13.51 -6.42 -10.09
N PHE A 66 14.36 -5.43 -10.08
CA PHE A 66 14.01 -4.01 -10.09
C PHE A 66 14.49 -3.42 -11.42
N ASP A 67 13.55 -2.97 -12.26
CA ASP A 67 13.82 -2.54 -13.63
C ASP A 67 14.71 -3.57 -14.39
N ASN A 68 14.30 -4.83 -14.36
CA ASN A 68 15.00 -5.98 -14.99
C ASN A 68 16.38 -6.32 -14.43
N LYS A 69 16.78 -5.77 -13.29
CA LYS A 69 18.07 -6.06 -12.63
C LYS A 69 17.83 -6.75 -11.29
N PRO A 70 18.56 -7.85 -10.98
CA PRO A 70 18.45 -8.53 -9.69
C PRO A 70 18.77 -7.59 -8.53
N ILE A 71 17.91 -7.56 -7.50
CA ILE A 71 18.11 -6.67 -6.35
C ILE A 71 19.18 -7.17 -5.39
N GLU A 72 19.62 -8.43 -5.49
CA GLU A 72 20.68 -9.02 -4.65
C GLU A 72 22.06 -8.44 -4.94
N ASP A 73 22.29 -7.92 -6.13
CA ASP A 73 23.51 -7.19 -6.42
C ASP A 73 23.60 -5.93 -5.56
N LYS A 74 24.73 -5.69 -4.92
CA LYS A 74 24.92 -4.59 -3.95
C LYS A 74 24.60 -3.22 -4.56
N ASN A 75 24.98 -3.00 -5.82
CA ASN A 75 24.74 -1.71 -6.49
C ASN A 75 23.25 -1.55 -6.79
N ASN A 76 22.61 -2.61 -7.29
CA ASN A 76 21.17 -2.60 -7.57
C ASN A 76 20.34 -2.46 -6.30
N LEU A 77 20.74 -3.10 -5.19
CA LEU A 77 20.09 -2.94 -3.89
C LEU A 77 20.17 -1.49 -3.37
N ASN A 78 21.30 -0.83 -3.56
CA ASN A 78 21.45 0.58 -3.18
C ASN A 78 20.56 1.49 -4.03
N ILE A 79 20.47 1.22 -5.34
CA ILE A 79 19.55 1.92 -6.25
C ILE A 79 18.10 1.66 -5.85
N PHE A 80 17.72 0.40 -5.60
CA PHE A 80 16.39 0.03 -5.13
C PHE A 80 16.01 0.79 -3.85
N ARG A 81 16.88 0.79 -2.83
CA ARG A 81 16.66 1.50 -1.55
C ARG A 81 16.54 3.01 -1.72
N LYS A 82 17.27 3.60 -2.66
CA LYS A 82 17.18 5.05 -2.96
C LYS A 82 15.82 5.43 -3.55
N PHE A 83 15.24 4.55 -4.36
CA PHE A 83 14.00 4.83 -5.08
C PHE A 83 12.76 4.17 -4.47
N SER A 84 12.90 3.42 -3.39
CA SER A 84 11.78 2.82 -2.67
C SER A 84 11.53 3.50 -1.34
N GLY A 85 10.25 3.70 -1.03
CA GLY A 85 9.77 4.09 0.29
C GLY A 85 9.04 2.92 0.93
N ILE A 86 9.21 2.72 2.22
CA ILE A 86 8.58 1.62 2.95
C ILE A 86 7.89 2.18 4.19
N MET A 87 6.61 1.85 4.34
CA MET A 87 5.82 2.14 5.53
C MET A 87 5.24 0.84 6.05
N LEU A 88 5.79 0.34 7.16
CA LEU A 88 5.33 -0.88 7.81
C LEU A 88 4.10 -0.62 8.68
N GLN A 89 3.46 -1.69 9.14
CA GLN A 89 2.33 -1.60 10.07
C GLN A 89 2.76 -0.89 11.36
N TYR A 90 1.96 0.08 11.82
CA TYR A 90 2.23 0.87 13.04
C TYR A 90 3.54 1.66 13.02
N THR A 91 3.94 2.23 11.89
CA THR A 91 5.16 3.05 11.78
C THR A 91 5.20 4.19 12.79
N GLU A 92 4.05 4.74 13.19
CA GLU A 92 3.92 5.78 14.21
C GLU A 92 4.41 5.39 15.61
N LYS A 93 4.53 4.08 15.89
CA LYS A 93 5.15 3.59 17.13
C LYS A 93 6.68 3.72 17.16
N GLN A 94 7.26 4.06 16.00
CA GLN A 94 8.71 4.21 15.83
C GLN A 94 9.17 5.67 15.87
N PHE A 95 8.26 6.63 16.13
CA PHE A 95 8.60 8.03 16.25
C PHE A 95 9.45 8.28 17.50
N PHE A 96 10.49 9.09 17.35
CA PHE A 96 11.44 9.35 18.43
C PHE A 96 11.95 10.80 18.48
N ASN A 97 11.64 11.63 17.48
CA ASN A 97 12.03 13.03 17.47
C ASN A 97 11.06 13.89 18.29
N ASN A 98 11.50 15.09 18.70
CA ASN A 98 10.72 15.99 19.53
C ASN A 98 9.61 16.70 18.78
N THR A 99 9.78 16.95 17.48
CA THR A 99 8.83 17.68 16.65
C THR A 99 8.48 16.91 15.37
N VAL A 100 7.29 17.21 14.81
CA VAL A 100 6.84 16.68 13.51
C VAL A 100 7.82 17.03 12.40
N GLU A 101 8.39 18.25 12.40
CA GLU A 101 9.40 18.66 11.42
C GLU A 101 10.64 17.77 11.48
N GLU A 102 11.18 17.56 12.69
CA GLU A 102 12.35 16.72 12.88
C GLU A 102 12.09 15.28 12.41
N GLU A 103 10.91 14.73 12.72
CA GLU A 103 10.55 13.39 12.32
C GLU A 103 10.46 13.25 10.80
N ILE A 104 9.77 14.18 10.12
CA ILE A 104 9.66 14.16 8.66
C ILE A 104 11.03 14.33 8.00
N THR A 105 11.86 15.21 8.49
CA THR A 105 13.15 15.58 7.86
C THR A 105 14.32 14.69 8.26
N PHE A 106 14.14 13.79 9.22
CA PHE A 106 15.19 12.97 9.82
C PHE A 106 16.09 12.26 8.79
N ASN A 107 15.50 11.59 7.82
CA ASN A 107 16.26 10.85 6.81
C ASN A 107 17.11 11.77 5.92
N LEU A 108 16.62 12.95 5.57
CA LEU A 108 17.37 13.91 4.77
C LEU A 108 18.55 14.48 5.56
N LYS A 109 18.33 14.84 6.84
CA LYS A 109 19.39 15.31 7.74
C LYS A 109 20.47 14.24 7.94
N ARG A 110 20.07 12.98 8.16
CA ARG A 110 21.01 11.85 8.28
C ARG A 110 21.84 11.65 7.01
N ASN A 111 21.25 11.88 5.85
CA ASN A 111 21.95 11.81 4.56
C ASN A 111 22.71 13.09 4.21
N LYS A 112 22.84 14.04 5.15
CA LYS A 112 23.59 15.29 5.01
C LYS A 112 23.10 16.17 3.85
N VAL A 113 21.81 16.13 3.54
CA VAL A 113 21.17 17.06 2.60
C VAL A 113 21.23 18.46 3.21
N ASN A 114 21.48 19.49 2.40
CA ASN A 114 21.57 20.85 2.91
C ASN A 114 20.22 21.39 3.41
N ASN A 115 20.27 22.34 4.34
CA ASN A 115 19.06 22.84 5.01
C ASN A 115 18.07 23.54 4.06
N GLU A 116 18.55 24.19 3.02
CA GLU A 116 17.68 24.88 2.04
C GLU A 116 16.89 23.84 1.22
N GLU A 117 17.56 22.81 0.74
CA GLU A 117 16.91 21.72 0.03
C GLU A 117 15.90 20.99 0.93
N ILE A 118 16.24 20.76 2.21
CA ILE A 118 15.31 20.16 3.18
C ILE A 118 14.04 21.02 3.32
N LYS A 119 14.17 22.33 3.46
CA LYS A 119 13.02 23.24 3.57
C LYS A 119 12.15 23.22 2.33
N ILE A 120 12.75 23.19 1.13
CA ILE A 120 12.00 23.10 -0.13
C ILE A 120 11.21 21.79 -0.16
N LYS A 121 11.87 20.65 0.05
CA LYS A 121 11.22 19.32 0.03
C LYS A 121 10.15 19.19 1.11
N LEU A 122 10.39 19.75 2.30
CA LEU A 122 9.40 19.75 3.37
C LEU A 122 8.14 20.51 2.95
N ASN A 123 8.28 21.75 2.43
CA ASN A 123 7.13 22.51 1.96
C ASN A 123 6.35 21.79 0.85
N GLU A 124 7.04 21.20 -0.12
CA GLU A 124 6.42 20.44 -1.20
C GLU A 124 5.61 19.23 -0.68
N ILE A 125 6.15 18.47 0.28
CA ILE A 125 5.45 17.29 0.78
C ILE A 125 4.25 17.66 1.66
N LEU A 126 4.36 18.72 2.46
CA LEU A 126 3.24 19.24 3.25
C LEU A 126 2.08 19.68 2.34
N GLU A 127 2.38 20.41 1.26
CA GLU A 127 1.38 20.82 0.29
C GLU A 127 0.73 19.63 -0.42
N LYS A 128 1.54 18.68 -0.91
CA LYS A 128 1.05 17.46 -1.59
C LYS A 128 0.12 16.61 -0.73
N LEU A 129 0.36 16.59 0.59
CA LEU A 129 -0.41 15.80 1.54
C LEU A 129 -1.46 16.60 2.32
N GLY A 130 -1.53 17.92 2.12
CA GLY A 130 -2.45 18.79 2.85
C GLY A 130 -2.18 18.87 4.35
N ILE A 131 -0.92 18.73 4.77
CA ILE A 131 -0.52 18.79 6.18
C ILE A 131 -0.37 20.26 6.60
N ASP A 132 -1.08 20.69 7.68
CA ASP A 132 -0.97 22.04 8.21
C ASP A 132 0.43 22.30 8.78
N LYS A 133 1.08 23.36 8.31
CA LYS A 133 2.40 23.78 8.80
C LYS A 133 2.46 24.08 10.30
N LYS A 134 1.32 24.38 10.92
CA LYS A 134 1.24 24.59 12.37
C LYS A 134 1.63 23.35 13.17
N LEU A 135 1.48 22.17 12.58
CA LEU A 135 1.85 20.91 13.22
C LEU A 135 3.37 20.70 13.30
N LEU A 136 4.19 21.42 12.52
CA LEU A 136 5.62 21.19 12.44
C LEU A 136 6.35 21.31 13.78
N ASN A 137 5.92 22.25 14.63
CA ASN A 137 6.52 22.50 15.94
C ASN A 137 5.85 21.70 17.07
N VAL A 138 4.84 20.89 16.76
CA VAL A 138 4.13 20.07 17.75
C VAL A 138 4.84 18.73 17.91
N SER A 139 4.76 18.15 19.10
CA SER A 139 5.30 16.80 19.35
C SER A 139 4.52 15.74 18.54
N PRO A 140 5.18 14.77 17.90
CA PRO A 140 4.51 13.64 17.25
C PRO A 140 3.57 12.86 18.17
N PHE A 141 3.76 12.93 19.47
CA PHE A 141 2.95 12.23 20.46
C PHE A 141 1.63 12.93 20.77
N GLU A 142 1.54 14.24 20.50
CA GLU A 142 0.38 15.10 20.82
C GLU A 142 -0.65 15.22 19.67
N ILE A 143 -0.33 14.71 18.47
CA ILE A 143 -1.22 14.78 17.32
C ILE A 143 -2.12 13.54 17.24
N SER A 144 -3.25 13.65 16.49
CA SER A 144 -4.21 12.55 16.31
C SER A 144 -3.62 11.35 15.57
N GLY A 145 -4.26 10.18 15.65
CA GLY A 145 -3.85 8.96 14.95
C GLY A 145 -3.79 9.15 13.42
N GLY A 146 -4.78 9.83 12.85
CA GLY A 146 -4.78 10.16 11.42
C GLY A 146 -3.63 11.08 11.03
N GLN A 147 -3.36 12.12 11.85
CA GLN A 147 -2.22 13.01 11.64
C GLN A 147 -0.88 12.28 11.77
N LYS A 148 -0.74 11.38 12.76
CA LYS A 148 0.44 10.50 12.88
C LYS A 148 0.68 9.68 11.62
N ARG A 149 -0.38 9.11 11.05
CA ARG A 149 -0.29 8.30 9.83
C ARG A 149 0.12 9.14 8.62
N MET A 150 -0.44 10.35 8.48
CA MET A 150 -0.04 11.29 7.41
C MET A 150 1.40 11.77 7.56
N MET A 151 1.85 12.03 8.79
CA MET A 151 3.24 12.36 9.09
C MET A 151 4.20 11.21 8.76
N ALA A 152 3.85 9.98 9.11
CA ALA A 152 4.62 8.79 8.72
C ALA A 152 4.74 8.64 7.20
N LEU A 153 3.66 8.92 6.47
CA LEU A 153 3.67 8.95 5.01
C LEU A 153 4.60 10.07 4.49
N ALA A 154 4.53 11.27 5.08
CA ALA A 154 5.38 12.39 4.70
C ALA A 154 6.88 12.08 4.91
N SER A 155 7.24 11.44 6.03
CA SER A 155 8.64 11.08 6.35
C SER A 155 9.24 10.08 5.36
N VAL A 156 8.42 9.23 4.75
CA VAL A 156 8.84 8.32 3.69
C VAL A 156 8.92 9.04 2.34
N LEU A 157 7.91 9.85 2.02
CA LEU A 157 7.79 10.50 0.70
C LEU A 157 8.73 11.68 0.50
N ILE A 158 9.26 12.30 1.56
CA ILE A 158 10.19 13.44 1.46
C ILE A 158 11.47 13.10 0.69
N SER A 159 11.85 11.81 0.68
CA SER A 159 12.97 11.29 -0.11
C SER A 159 12.64 11.10 -1.59
N SER A 160 11.42 11.44 -2.03
CA SER A 160 10.93 11.35 -3.41
C SER A 160 11.07 9.94 -4.03
N PRO A 161 10.57 8.89 -3.36
CA PRO A 161 10.63 7.54 -3.89
C PRO A 161 9.82 7.41 -5.19
N LYS A 162 10.15 6.40 -5.99
CA LYS A 162 9.41 6.04 -7.21
C LYS A 162 8.48 4.86 -7.00
N ILE A 163 8.76 4.06 -5.97
CA ILE A 163 7.90 2.96 -5.52
C ILE A 163 7.66 3.11 -4.03
N LEU A 164 6.42 2.94 -3.60
CA LEU A 164 6.00 2.99 -2.21
C LEU A 164 5.38 1.64 -1.81
N PHE A 165 5.94 1.04 -0.77
CA PHE A 165 5.45 -0.18 -0.15
C PHE A 165 4.73 0.15 1.15
N LEU A 166 3.50 -0.35 1.30
CA LEU A 166 2.64 -0.03 2.45
C LEU A 166 2.06 -1.33 3.02
N ASP A 167 2.34 -1.62 4.28
CA ASP A 167 1.76 -2.78 4.96
C ASP A 167 0.62 -2.34 5.87
N GLU A 168 -0.62 -2.66 5.46
CA GLU A 168 -1.88 -2.31 6.13
C GLU A 168 -1.92 -0.85 6.65
N PRO A 169 -1.65 0.17 5.80
CA PRO A 169 -1.42 1.53 6.27
C PRO A 169 -2.65 2.21 6.87
N THR A 170 -3.84 1.69 6.65
CA THR A 170 -5.10 2.25 7.15
C THR A 170 -5.65 1.54 8.39
N ALA A 171 -4.92 0.54 8.91
CA ALA A 171 -5.32 -0.19 10.09
C ALA A 171 -5.45 0.75 11.31
N GLY A 172 -6.60 0.71 11.99
CA GLY A 172 -6.88 1.52 13.19
C GLY A 172 -7.24 2.98 12.92
N LEU A 173 -7.36 3.42 11.67
CA LEU A 173 -7.87 4.75 11.32
C LEU A 173 -9.40 4.77 11.36
N ASP A 174 -9.95 5.90 11.79
CA ASP A 174 -11.37 6.22 11.57
C ASP A 174 -11.68 6.43 10.08
N PHE A 175 -12.96 6.47 9.74
CA PHE A 175 -13.43 6.54 8.36
C PHE A 175 -12.90 7.79 7.62
N GLU A 176 -12.93 8.97 8.26
CA GLU A 176 -12.47 10.21 7.63
C GLU A 176 -10.96 10.21 7.40
N SER A 177 -10.18 9.87 8.42
CA SER A 177 -8.72 9.76 8.33
C SER A 177 -8.31 8.76 7.25
N LYS A 178 -8.98 7.61 7.18
CA LYS A 178 -8.75 6.60 6.13
C LYS A 178 -9.03 7.16 4.74
N LYS A 179 -10.16 7.84 4.56
CA LYS A 179 -10.55 8.44 3.27
C LYS A 179 -9.53 9.48 2.82
N ILE A 180 -9.09 10.36 3.71
CA ILE A 180 -8.05 11.37 3.42
C ILE A 180 -6.74 10.67 3.00
N PHE A 181 -6.30 9.68 3.77
CA PHE A 181 -5.07 8.93 3.51
C PHE A 181 -5.10 8.25 2.13
N MET A 182 -6.15 7.49 1.83
CA MET A 182 -6.30 6.77 0.57
C MET A 182 -6.44 7.72 -0.63
N SER A 183 -7.17 8.82 -0.47
CA SER A 183 -7.29 9.85 -1.51
C SER A 183 -5.95 10.52 -1.81
N SER A 184 -5.14 10.79 -0.79
CA SER A 184 -3.78 11.32 -0.96
C SER A 184 -2.89 10.34 -1.72
N LEU A 185 -2.92 9.05 -1.39
CA LEU A 185 -2.19 8.01 -2.12
C LEU A 185 -2.63 7.93 -3.59
N LYS A 186 -3.95 7.95 -3.86
CA LYS A 186 -4.45 7.91 -5.25
C LYS A 186 -4.06 9.15 -6.03
N SER A 187 -4.07 10.33 -5.40
CA SER A 187 -3.58 11.57 -5.99
C SER A 187 -2.10 11.49 -6.36
N LEU A 188 -1.27 10.99 -5.45
CA LEU A 188 0.16 10.78 -5.70
C LEU A 188 0.40 9.79 -6.84
N ASN A 189 -0.32 8.67 -6.84
CA ASN A 189 -0.23 7.67 -7.91
C ASN A 189 -0.61 8.28 -9.26
N LYS A 190 -1.75 8.97 -9.34
CA LYS A 190 -2.27 9.53 -10.60
C LYS A 190 -1.41 10.68 -11.13
N ASN A 191 -1.06 11.65 -10.29
CA ASN A 191 -0.43 12.89 -10.69
C ASN A 191 1.09 12.78 -10.84
N PHE A 192 1.74 11.93 -10.03
CA PHE A 192 3.20 11.78 -10.01
C PHE A 192 3.69 10.42 -10.51
N LYS A 193 2.77 9.55 -10.98
CA LYS A 193 3.08 8.20 -11.46
C LYS A 193 3.84 7.37 -10.42
N LEU A 194 3.57 7.62 -9.14
CA LEU A 194 4.13 6.84 -8.05
C LEU A 194 3.59 5.42 -8.12
N THR A 195 4.47 4.42 -8.20
CA THR A 195 4.07 3.02 -8.08
C THR A 195 3.76 2.73 -6.62
N ILE A 196 2.60 2.16 -6.33
CA ILE A 196 2.20 1.83 -4.94
C ILE A 196 1.92 0.33 -4.87
N ILE A 197 2.50 -0.34 -3.88
CA ILE A 197 2.22 -1.74 -3.55
C ILE A 197 1.76 -1.77 -2.10
N GLN A 198 0.47 -2.01 -1.89
CA GLN A 198 -0.17 -1.93 -0.57
C GLN A 198 -0.82 -3.26 -0.19
N SER A 199 -0.53 -3.75 1.01
CA SER A 199 -1.33 -4.83 1.59
C SER A 199 -2.64 -4.27 2.19
N SER A 200 -3.73 -4.99 1.99
CA SER A 200 -5.02 -4.68 2.61
C SER A 200 -5.88 -5.92 2.75
N HIS A 201 -6.73 -5.92 3.77
CA HIS A 201 -7.83 -6.89 3.92
C HIS A 201 -9.20 -6.26 3.67
N ILE A 202 -9.26 -4.96 3.33
CA ILE A 202 -10.49 -4.20 3.07
C ILE A 202 -10.73 -4.20 1.57
N LEU A 203 -11.71 -4.99 1.12
CA LEU A 203 -11.97 -5.19 -0.29
C LEU A 203 -12.49 -3.93 -0.99
N GLU A 204 -13.26 -3.11 -0.28
CA GLU A 204 -13.77 -1.84 -0.77
C GLU A 204 -12.65 -0.89 -1.19
N ASP A 205 -11.59 -0.78 -0.38
CA ASP A 205 -10.43 0.05 -0.72
C ASP A 205 -9.71 -0.47 -1.98
N ILE A 206 -9.59 -1.81 -2.09
CA ILE A 206 -8.97 -2.45 -3.24
C ILE A 206 -9.76 -2.18 -4.53
N ILE A 207 -11.10 -2.27 -4.47
CA ILE A 207 -12.00 -2.04 -5.61
C ILE A 207 -12.02 -0.57 -6.01
N GLU A 208 -12.00 0.34 -5.02
CA GLU A 208 -12.08 1.80 -5.24
C GLU A 208 -10.77 2.38 -5.79
N TYR A 209 -9.62 1.96 -5.24
CA TYR A 209 -8.34 2.61 -5.50
C TYR A 209 -7.36 1.81 -6.35
N GLY A 210 -7.51 0.47 -6.41
CA GLY A 210 -6.56 -0.42 -7.05
C GLY A 210 -6.67 -0.47 -8.57
N ASP A 211 -5.53 -0.50 -9.24
CA ASP A 211 -5.43 -0.79 -10.66
C ASP A 211 -5.29 -2.31 -10.88
N THR A 212 -4.60 -3.01 -9.95
CA THR A 212 -4.45 -4.47 -9.94
C THR A 212 -4.49 -5.00 -8.52
N VAL A 213 -4.85 -6.27 -8.37
CA VAL A 213 -4.78 -7.00 -7.10
C VAL A 213 -4.10 -8.35 -7.28
N LEU A 214 -3.22 -8.70 -6.34
CA LEU A 214 -2.72 -10.04 -6.11
C LEU A 214 -3.41 -10.60 -4.86
N ILE A 215 -4.20 -11.66 -5.03
CA ILE A 215 -4.91 -12.33 -3.93
C ILE A 215 -4.11 -13.56 -3.51
N LEU A 216 -3.80 -13.66 -2.23
CA LEU A 216 -3.06 -14.75 -1.62
C LEU A 216 -3.97 -15.53 -0.67
N ASN A 217 -3.81 -16.85 -0.61
CA ASN A 217 -4.48 -17.68 0.38
C ASN A 217 -3.49 -18.48 1.25
N LYS A 218 -4.00 -19.09 2.32
CA LYS A 218 -3.18 -19.90 3.25
C LYS A 218 -2.61 -21.18 2.61
N ASN A 219 -3.20 -21.65 1.51
CA ASN A 219 -2.75 -22.83 0.77
C ASN A 219 -1.69 -22.48 -0.28
N LYS A 220 -1.02 -21.32 -0.16
CA LYS A 220 0.04 -20.82 -1.04
C LYS A 220 -0.41 -20.61 -2.50
N LYS A 221 -1.73 -20.64 -2.78
CA LYS A 221 -2.27 -20.29 -4.09
C LYS A 221 -2.41 -18.79 -4.21
N PHE A 222 -2.29 -18.30 -5.43
CA PHE A 222 -2.46 -16.88 -5.74
C PHE A 222 -3.16 -16.70 -7.08
N ILE A 223 -3.81 -15.55 -7.23
CA ILE A 223 -4.38 -15.06 -8.48
C ILE A 223 -4.15 -13.55 -8.56
N SER A 224 -3.87 -13.04 -9.74
CA SER A 224 -3.73 -11.61 -9.96
C SER A 224 -4.56 -11.13 -11.14
N GLY A 225 -5.04 -9.89 -11.07
CA GLY A 225 -5.84 -9.31 -12.14
C GLY A 225 -6.49 -7.99 -11.75
N ASN A 226 -7.53 -7.62 -12.49
CA ASN A 226 -8.31 -6.43 -12.18
C ASN A 226 -9.14 -6.65 -10.90
N PRO A 227 -9.11 -5.73 -9.91
CA PRO A 227 -9.88 -5.88 -8.68
C PRO A 227 -11.37 -6.08 -8.90
N ARG A 228 -11.96 -5.35 -9.86
CA ARG A 228 -13.40 -5.42 -10.14
C ARG A 228 -13.84 -6.76 -10.73
N ASP A 229 -12.94 -7.45 -11.42
CA ASP A 229 -13.27 -8.75 -12.00
C ASP A 229 -13.10 -9.86 -10.97
N LEU A 230 -11.98 -9.83 -10.23
CA LEU A 230 -11.68 -10.89 -9.26
C LEU A 230 -12.53 -10.82 -7.99
N LEU A 231 -12.74 -9.62 -7.43
CA LEU A 231 -13.46 -9.45 -6.17
C LEU A 231 -14.99 -9.42 -6.33
N PHE A 232 -15.48 -9.45 -7.58
CA PHE A 232 -16.89 -9.68 -7.90
C PHE A 232 -17.18 -11.11 -8.41
N SER A 233 -16.19 -11.98 -8.45
CA SER A 233 -16.35 -13.40 -8.76
C SER A 233 -16.59 -14.21 -7.49
N LYS A 234 -17.78 -14.79 -7.32
CA LYS A 234 -18.10 -15.68 -6.19
C LYS A 234 -17.14 -16.87 -6.11
N GLU A 235 -16.73 -17.40 -7.27
CA GLU A 235 -15.74 -18.47 -7.34
C GLU A 235 -14.39 -18.04 -6.74
N THR A 236 -13.91 -16.86 -7.14
CA THR A 236 -12.66 -16.31 -6.59
C THR A 236 -12.76 -16.09 -5.09
N LEU A 237 -13.84 -15.45 -4.61
CA LEU A 237 -14.03 -15.20 -3.19
C LEU A 237 -14.01 -16.50 -2.37
N ASN A 238 -14.72 -17.53 -2.82
CA ASN A 238 -14.77 -18.83 -2.14
C ASN A 238 -13.41 -19.54 -2.16
N ASN A 239 -12.73 -19.58 -3.31
CA ASN A 239 -11.42 -20.25 -3.44
C ASN A 239 -10.32 -19.61 -2.60
N TYR A 240 -10.42 -18.30 -2.34
CA TYR A 240 -9.45 -17.54 -1.57
C TYR A 240 -9.91 -17.21 -0.13
N GLY A 241 -11.11 -17.68 0.26
CA GLY A 241 -11.65 -17.50 1.61
C GLY A 241 -11.97 -16.02 1.94
N LEU A 242 -12.26 -15.22 0.91
CA LEU A 242 -12.63 -13.81 1.06
C LEU A 242 -14.14 -13.68 1.29
N LYS A 243 -14.54 -12.70 2.08
CA LYS A 243 -15.96 -12.32 2.22
C LYS A 243 -16.41 -11.53 0.99
N GLU A 244 -17.71 -11.52 0.73
CA GLU A 244 -18.27 -10.65 -0.31
C GLU A 244 -18.08 -9.17 0.10
N PRO A 245 -17.71 -8.28 -0.84
CA PRO A 245 -17.69 -6.85 -0.59
C PRO A 245 -19.04 -6.32 -0.11
N GLU A 246 -19.05 -5.38 0.84
CA GLU A 246 -20.31 -4.85 1.41
C GLU A 246 -21.20 -4.17 0.37
N ILE A 247 -20.60 -3.61 -0.68
CA ILE A 247 -21.34 -3.00 -1.79
C ILE A 247 -22.37 -3.94 -2.42
N TYR A 248 -22.14 -5.26 -2.40
CA TYR A 248 -23.12 -6.25 -2.86
C TYR A 248 -24.42 -6.18 -2.06
N LYS A 249 -24.28 -6.13 -0.73
CA LYS A 249 -25.44 -6.06 0.16
C LYS A 249 -26.24 -4.78 -0.08
N TYR A 250 -25.55 -3.65 -0.22
CA TYR A 250 -26.19 -2.36 -0.49
C TYR A 250 -26.93 -2.38 -1.82
N ILE A 251 -26.36 -2.93 -2.87
CA ILE A 251 -27.01 -3.07 -4.18
C ILE A 251 -28.26 -3.96 -4.09
N GLU A 252 -28.17 -5.10 -3.41
CA GLU A 252 -29.30 -6.01 -3.24
C GLU A 252 -30.45 -5.37 -2.44
N GLU A 253 -30.14 -4.64 -1.37
CA GLU A 253 -31.14 -3.94 -0.58
C GLU A 253 -31.81 -2.81 -1.37
N LEU A 254 -31.03 -1.99 -2.07
CA LEU A 254 -31.56 -0.90 -2.89
C LEU A 254 -32.46 -1.43 -4.02
N LYS A 255 -32.16 -2.56 -4.61
CA LYS A 255 -33.06 -3.23 -5.58
C LYS A 255 -34.40 -3.61 -4.96
N LYS A 256 -34.41 -4.10 -3.72
CA LYS A 256 -35.67 -4.40 -3.01
C LYS A 256 -36.53 -3.15 -2.79
N PHE A 257 -35.89 -1.98 -2.63
CA PHE A 257 -36.56 -0.69 -2.56
C PHE A 257 -36.90 -0.07 -3.92
N GLY A 258 -36.71 -0.80 -5.02
CA GLY A 258 -37.10 -0.38 -6.38
C GLY A 258 -36.09 0.51 -7.11
N VAL A 259 -34.86 0.68 -6.57
CA VAL A 259 -33.82 1.44 -7.26
C VAL A 259 -33.33 0.63 -8.47
N LYS A 260 -33.39 1.26 -9.66
CA LYS A 260 -33.05 0.62 -10.95
C LYS A 260 -31.67 1.10 -11.45
N ASN A 261 -31.11 0.35 -12.40
CA ASN A 261 -29.85 0.69 -13.10
C ASN A 261 -28.64 0.82 -12.17
N ILE A 262 -28.52 -0.07 -11.16
CA ILE A 262 -27.41 -0.12 -10.21
C ILE A 262 -26.60 -1.43 -10.32
N ASP A 263 -26.90 -2.31 -11.28
CA ASP A 263 -26.25 -3.62 -11.44
C ASP A 263 -24.75 -3.52 -11.76
N ASN A 264 -24.35 -2.49 -12.50
CA ASN A 264 -22.96 -2.27 -12.92
C ASN A 264 -22.13 -1.45 -11.93
N ILE A 265 -22.71 -1.04 -10.81
CA ILE A 265 -22.04 -0.28 -9.77
C ILE A 265 -21.16 -1.22 -8.96
N LYS A 266 -19.89 -0.88 -8.83
CA LYS A 266 -18.88 -1.70 -8.13
C LYS A 266 -18.20 -0.97 -6.97
N THR A 267 -18.41 0.34 -6.83
CA THR A 267 -17.79 1.14 -5.76
C THR A 267 -18.82 1.97 -5.01
N ASN A 268 -18.51 2.29 -3.76
CA ASN A 268 -19.34 3.19 -2.95
C ASN A 268 -19.41 4.59 -3.57
N SER A 269 -18.32 5.08 -4.17
CA SER A 269 -18.29 6.38 -4.86
C SER A 269 -19.21 6.40 -6.07
N GLU A 270 -19.24 5.32 -6.86
CA GLU A 270 -20.19 5.19 -7.98
C GLU A 270 -21.63 5.15 -7.49
N LEU A 271 -21.91 4.42 -6.39
CA LEU A 271 -23.25 4.33 -5.81
C LEU A 271 -23.75 5.69 -5.32
N ILE A 272 -22.94 6.40 -4.55
CA ILE A 272 -23.27 7.75 -4.07
C ILE A 272 -23.52 8.68 -5.25
N LYS A 273 -22.67 8.66 -6.26
CA LYS A 273 -22.84 9.48 -7.46
C LYS A 273 -24.17 9.19 -8.16
N LYS A 274 -24.52 7.90 -8.29
CA LYS A 274 -25.78 7.48 -8.92
C LYS A 274 -27.00 7.93 -8.12
N LEU A 275 -26.95 7.81 -6.79
CA LEU A 275 -28.11 8.12 -5.93
C LEU A 275 -28.36 9.63 -5.73
N PHE A 276 -27.29 10.43 -5.69
CA PHE A 276 -27.40 11.84 -5.27
C PHE A 276 -27.08 12.87 -6.36
N TYR A 277 -26.40 12.47 -7.44
CA TYR A 277 -25.92 13.41 -8.46
C TYR A 277 -26.37 13.08 -9.89
N ASN A 278 -27.03 11.93 -10.13
CA ASN A 278 -27.59 11.56 -11.42
C ASN A 278 -29.12 11.43 -11.28
N ASN A 279 -29.79 12.54 -11.09
CA ASN A 279 -31.21 12.71 -11.41
C ASN A 279 -31.34 13.34 -12.79
#